data_a258486294643ab6b49cacdc0691771c
#
_entry.id   a258486294643ab6b49cacdc0691771c
#
_cell.length_a   1.000
_cell.length_b   1.000
_cell.length_c   1.000
_cell.angle_alpha   90.00
_cell.angle_beta   90.00
_cell.angle_gamma   90.00
#
_symmetry.space_group_name_H-M   'P 1'
#
loop_
_entity.id
_entity.type
_entity.pdbx_description
1 polymer ?
#
loop_
_entity_poly.entity_id
_entity_poly.type
_entity_poly.pdbx_seq_one_letter_code
_entity_poly.pdbx_strand_id
1 'polypeptide(L)'
;MPKGGARAVSGPPPDPNALRRHRPSDKAGWTTLPAEGRAGGPPAWPLAAMSDREFELWRDLWAKPQAVAWEALDQGYEVALFVRTLAQAEQPDAKVDLQRVVRAYLDSLGLSVQGMLRNRWKVAPAAAAEAQAAPAEEPAARRASARDRLRIVPRGEGT
;
A
#
# COMPACT_ATOMS: atom_id res chain seq x y z
N MET A 1 15.32 29.02 -25.55
CA MET A 1 14.27 28.96 -24.50
C MET A 1 14.28 27.58 -23.90
N PRO A 2 14.65 27.36 -22.63
CA PRO A 2 14.58 26.04 -22.02
C PRO A 2 13.10 25.69 -21.85
N LYS A 3 12.65 24.60 -22.49
CA LYS A 3 11.31 24.03 -22.25
C LYS A 3 11.32 23.43 -20.85
N GLY A 4 10.56 24.02 -19.93
CA GLY A 4 10.38 23.45 -18.60
C GLY A 4 9.78 22.06 -18.72
N GLY A 5 10.57 21.03 -18.39
CA GLY A 5 10.11 19.65 -18.32
C GLY A 5 8.95 19.53 -17.30
N ALA A 6 8.03 18.62 -17.54
CA ALA A 6 6.95 18.32 -16.60
C ALA A 6 7.58 17.97 -15.23
N ARG A 7 7.14 18.67 -14.18
CA ARG A 7 7.56 18.36 -12.81
C ARG A 7 7.05 16.98 -12.44
N ALA A 8 7.91 16.13 -11.88
CA ALA A 8 7.54 14.78 -11.47
C ALA A 8 6.40 14.73 -10.42
N VAL A 9 6.18 15.86 -9.73
CA VAL A 9 5.14 16.03 -8.72
C VAL A 9 4.42 17.35 -8.98
N SER A 10 3.58 17.41 -10.00
CA SER A 10 2.69 18.55 -10.26
C SER A 10 1.23 18.09 -10.25
N GLY A 11 0.40 18.80 -9.50
CA GLY A 11 -1.02 18.52 -9.36
C GLY A 11 -1.38 17.76 -8.08
N PRO A 12 -2.69 17.62 -7.78
CA PRO A 12 -3.14 16.84 -6.64
C PRO A 12 -2.76 15.36 -6.83
N PRO A 13 -2.44 14.65 -5.72
CA PRO A 13 -2.14 13.22 -5.78
C PRO A 13 -3.29 12.45 -6.44
N PRO A 14 -2.99 11.38 -7.19
CA PRO A 14 -4.02 10.57 -7.82
C PRO A 14 -4.90 9.91 -6.76
N ASP A 15 -6.22 10.06 -6.87
CA ASP A 15 -7.18 9.37 -6.01
C ASP A 15 -7.53 8.00 -6.62
N PRO A 16 -7.30 6.89 -5.90
CA PRO A 16 -7.60 5.54 -6.40
C PRO A 16 -9.11 5.29 -6.60
N ASN A 17 -9.97 6.09 -5.94
CA ASN A 17 -11.43 5.99 -6.01
C ASN A 17 -12.08 7.07 -6.88
N ALA A 18 -11.28 7.92 -7.54
CA ALA A 18 -11.82 8.96 -8.40
C ALA A 18 -12.64 8.36 -9.54
N LEU A 19 -13.88 8.84 -9.71
CA LEU A 19 -14.80 8.48 -10.80
C LEU A 19 -14.31 8.99 -12.18
N ARG A 20 -13.02 9.17 -12.37
CA ARG A 20 -12.43 9.56 -13.64
C ARG A 20 -12.48 8.40 -14.61
N ARG A 21 -12.65 8.72 -15.90
CA ARG A 21 -12.40 7.79 -16.99
C ARG A 21 -11.00 7.21 -16.81
N HIS A 22 -10.92 5.97 -16.30
CA HIS A 22 -9.65 5.29 -16.06
C HIS A 22 -8.91 5.14 -17.39
N ARG A 23 -7.81 5.85 -17.55
CA ARG A 23 -6.82 5.49 -18.56
C ARG A 23 -6.16 4.18 -18.11
N PRO A 24 -5.82 3.27 -19.01
CA PRO A 24 -5.09 2.05 -18.65
C PRO A 24 -3.84 2.34 -17.81
N SER A 25 -3.17 3.49 -18.04
CA SER A 25 -2.03 4.00 -17.27
C SER A 25 -2.37 4.36 -15.82
N ASP A 26 -3.62 4.65 -15.48
CA ASP A 26 -4.01 5.06 -14.12
C ASP A 26 -4.18 3.85 -13.19
N LYS A 27 -4.47 2.67 -13.75
CA LYS A 27 -4.53 1.40 -13.01
C LYS A 27 -3.14 0.80 -12.75
N ALA A 28 -2.17 1.09 -13.63
CA ALA A 28 -0.80 0.64 -13.49
C ALA A 28 -0.09 1.53 -12.46
N GLY A 29 0.27 0.96 -11.32
CA GLY A 29 1.12 1.63 -10.36
C GLY A 29 0.58 1.79 -8.94
N TRP A 30 -0.61 1.26 -8.61
CA TRP A 30 -1.05 1.16 -7.23
C TRP A 30 -0.63 -0.20 -6.63
N THR A 31 0.13 -0.15 -5.56
CA THR A 31 0.47 -1.32 -4.77
C THR A 31 -0.56 -1.50 -3.67
N THR A 32 -1.19 -2.67 -3.62
CA THR A 32 -2.11 -3.02 -2.52
C THR A 32 -1.31 -3.71 -1.43
N LEU A 33 -1.30 -3.12 -0.25
CA LEU A 33 -0.66 -3.65 0.94
C LEU A 33 -1.66 -4.53 1.71
N PRO A 34 -1.25 -5.68 2.25
CA PRO A 34 -2.12 -6.54 3.06
C PRO A 34 -2.53 -5.81 4.35
N ALA A 35 -3.81 -5.91 4.73
CA ALA A 35 -4.33 -5.25 5.93
C ALA A 35 -3.71 -5.79 7.22
N GLU A 36 -3.36 -7.07 7.22
CA GLU A 36 -2.71 -7.79 8.32
C GLU A 36 -1.25 -7.39 8.55
N GLY A 37 -0.68 -6.64 7.62
CA GLY A 37 0.72 -6.22 7.68
C GLY A 37 1.70 -7.32 7.24
N ARG A 38 2.95 -7.19 7.67
CA ARG A 38 4.03 -8.13 7.35
C ARG A 38 3.97 -9.36 8.26
N ALA A 39 4.16 -10.53 7.71
CA ALA A 39 4.31 -11.76 8.47
C ALA A 39 5.69 -11.83 9.14
N GLY A 40 5.72 -12.30 10.39
CA GLY A 40 6.95 -12.45 11.17
C GLY A 40 7.34 -11.22 11.99
N GLY A 41 8.39 -11.38 12.81
CA GLY A 41 8.92 -10.31 13.65
C GLY A 41 9.69 -9.25 12.85
N PRO A 42 10.04 -8.11 13.49
CA PRO A 42 10.83 -7.07 12.83
C PRO A 42 12.21 -7.62 12.41
N PRO A 43 12.81 -7.10 11.32
CA PRO A 43 14.16 -7.46 10.93
C PRO A 43 15.18 -6.99 11.96
N ALA A 44 16.43 -7.45 11.81
CA ALA A 44 17.52 -7.00 12.66
C ALA A 44 17.68 -5.49 12.60
N TRP A 45 17.95 -4.88 13.75
CA TRP A 45 18.18 -3.44 13.83
C TRP A 45 19.48 -3.05 13.12
N PRO A 46 19.46 -2.13 12.14
CA PRO A 46 20.61 -1.85 11.30
C PRO A 46 21.57 -0.79 11.85
N LEU A 47 21.17 -0.04 12.89
CA LEU A 47 22.00 1.01 13.49
C LEU A 47 22.71 0.51 14.75
N ALA A 48 23.73 1.26 15.20
CA ALA A 48 24.41 0.99 16.48
C ALA A 48 23.46 1.27 17.65
N ALA A 49 23.57 0.50 18.71
CA ALA A 49 22.81 0.59 19.97
C ALA A 49 21.32 0.98 19.79
N MET A 50 20.44 0.25 20.38
CA MET A 50 18.99 0.51 20.35
C MET A 50 18.50 0.70 21.77
N SER A 51 17.74 1.76 22.05
CA SER A 51 17.05 1.96 23.33
C SER A 51 15.76 1.14 23.40
N ASP A 52 15.22 0.95 24.60
CA ASP A 52 13.94 0.24 24.80
C ASP A 52 12.80 0.93 24.03
N ARG A 53 12.78 2.27 23.99
CA ARG A 53 11.77 3.02 23.22
C ARG A 53 11.92 2.83 21.72
N GLU A 54 13.15 2.82 21.20
CA GLU A 54 13.39 2.52 19.79
C GLU A 54 12.96 1.10 19.45
N PHE A 55 13.17 0.13 20.35
CA PHE A 55 12.72 -1.25 20.15
C PHE A 55 11.19 -1.36 20.05
N GLU A 56 10.45 -0.69 20.95
CA GLU A 56 8.99 -0.65 20.89
C GLU A 56 8.50 -0.06 19.56
N LEU A 57 9.02 1.11 19.17
CA LEU A 57 8.67 1.78 17.92
C LEU A 57 9.02 0.93 16.69
N TRP A 58 10.18 0.28 16.71
CA TRP A 58 10.64 -0.62 15.64
C TRP A 58 9.67 -1.77 15.43
N ARG A 59 9.31 -2.46 16.51
CA ARG A 59 8.36 -3.56 16.49
C ARG A 59 6.99 -3.12 15.96
N ASP A 60 6.47 -1.99 16.45
CA ASP A 60 5.15 -1.50 16.11
C ASP A 60 5.06 -1.00 14.65
N LEU A 61 6.14 -0.44 14.13
CA LEU A 61 6.22 -0.02 12.74
C LEU A 61 6.29 -1.22 11.79
N TRP A 62 7.11 -2.23 12.11
CA TRP A 62 7.24 -3.42 11.28
C TRP A 62 6.02 -4.35 11.30
N ALA A 63 5.06 -4.11 12.19
CA ALA A 63 3.75 -4.77 12.19
C ALA A 63 2.73 -4.09 11.25
N LYS A 64 3.04 -2.90 10.70
CA LYS A 64 2.11 -2.16 9.83
C LYS A 64 2.07 -2.72 8.41
N PRO A 65 0.97 -2.47 7.66
CA PRO A 65 0.86 -2.83 6.23
C PRO A 65 2.01 -2.31 5.37
N GLN A 66 2.51 -1.10 5.66
CA GLN A 66 3.61 -0.48 4.94
C GLN A 66 4.93 -1.27 5.02
N ALA A 67 5.11 -2.06 6.07
CA ALA A 67 6.32 -2.85 6.28
C ALA A 67 6.59 -3.84 5.13
N VAL A 68 5.55 -4.33 4.46
CA VAL A 68 5.67 -5.18 3.26
C VAL A 68 6.39 -4.43 2.13
N ALA A 69 6.04 -3.16 1.92
CA ALA A 69 6.70 -2.33 0.91
C ALA A 69 8.12 -1.95 1.33
N TRP A 70 8.34 -1.63 2.61
CA TRP A 70 9.69 -1.30 3.11
C TRP A 70 10.66 -2.47 2.99
N GLU A 71 10.21 -3.69 3.21
CA GLU A 71 11.02 -4.91 3.01
C GLU A 71 11.36 -5.10 1.53
N ALA A 72 10.37 -4.97 0.64
CA ALA A 72 10.56 -5.10 -0.80
C ALA A 72 11.48 -4.03 -1.40
N LEU A 73 11.54 -2.84 -0.78
CA LEU A 73 12.37 -1.70 -1.21
C LEU A 73 13.67 -1.56 -0.41
N ASP A 74 13.97 -2.48 0.51
CA ASP A 74 15.15 -2.46 1.39
C ASP A 74 15.31 -1.15 2.19
N GLN A 75 14.19 -0.62 2.71
CA GLN A 75 14.14 0.64 3.45
C GLN A 75 14.47 0.49 4.96
N GLY A 76 15.10 -0.59 5.37
CA GLY A 76 15.41 -0.86 6.77
C GLY A 76 16.17 0.27 7.47
N TYR A 77 17.16 0.86 6.82
CA TYR A 77 17.93 2.01 7.35
C TYR A 77 17.06 3.26 7.50
N GLU A 78 16.22 3.55 6.52
CA GLU A 78 15.34 4.74 6.55
C GLU A 78 14.33 4.63 7.69
N VAL A 79 13.72 3.46 7.88
CA VAL A 79 12.80 3.19 9.00
C VAL A 79 13.54 3.30 10.34
N ALA A 80 14.77 2.79 10.45
CA ALA A 80 15.53 2.89 11.70
C ALA A 80 15.92 4.34 12.04
N LEU A 81 16.30 5.14 11.06
CA LEU A 81 16.56 6.57 11.25
C LEU A 81 15.29 7.32 11.65
N PHE A 82 14.16 6.97 11.07
CA PHE A 82 12.86 7.50 11.47
C PHE A 82 12.54 7.17 12.93
N VAL A 83 12.69 5.89 13.34
CA VAL A 83 12.48 5.44 14.72
C VAL A 83 13.33 6.25 15.70
N ARG A 84 14.63 6.40 15.40
CA ARG A 84 15.55 7.17 16.24
C ARG A 84 15.15 8.64 16.34
N THR A 85 14.77 9.24 15.23
CA THR A 85 14.31 10.64 15.19
C THR A 85 13.00 10.81 15.95
N LEU A 86 12.07 9.87 15.81
CA LEU A 86 10.78 9.89 16.50
C LEU A 86 10.97 9.76 18.02
N ALA A 87 11.79 8.82 18.49
CA ALA A 87 12.10 8.66 19.90
C ALA A 87 12.71 9.92 20.54
N GLN A 88 13.51 10.67 19.77
CA GLN A 88 14.03 11.97 20.20
C GLN A 88 12.97 13.06 20.17
N ALA A 89 12.09 13.07 19.17
CA ALA A 89 11.05 14.08 19.01
C ALA A 89 9.91 13.96 20.04
N GLU A 90 9.74 12.79 20.65
CA GLU A 90 8.79 12.54 21.74
C GLU A 90 9.23 13.16 23.09
N GLN A 91 10.49 13.57 23.22
CA GLN A 91 10.99 14.15 24.46
C GLN A 91 10.37 15.56 24.69
N PRO A 92 10.06 15.92 25.95
CA PRO A 92 9.41 17.21 26.26
C PRO A 92 10.24 18.44 25.85
N ASP A 93 11.55 18.30 25.76
CA ASP A 93 12.53 19.35 25.39
C ASP A 93 13.01 19.23 23.94
N ALA A 94 12.31 18.41 23.13
CA ALA A 94 12.70 18.15 21.75
C ALA A 94 12.70 19.45 20.90
N LYS A 95 13.72 19.58 20.08
CA LYS A 95 13.83 20.72 19.15
C LYS A 95 12.71 20.68 18.11
N VAL A 96 12.13 21.84 17.83
CA VAL A 96 11.03 21.99 16.84
C VAL A 96 11.42 21.45 15.45
N ASP A 97 12.68 21.54 15.06
CA ASP A 97 13.16 21.03 13.78
C ASP A 97 13.01 19.50 13.65
N LEU A 98 13.07 18.75 14.74
CA LEU A 98 12.80 17.30 14.72
C LEU A 98 11.40 16.97 14.23
N GLN A 99 10.40 17.80 14.56
CA GLN A 99 9.02 17.61 14.09
C GLN A 99 8.91 17.70 12.56
N ARG A 100 9.69 18.57 11.92
CA ARG A 100 9.74 18.67 10.46
C ARG A 100 10.37 17.43 9.84
N VAL A 101 11.45 16.91 10.45
CA VAL A 101 12.11 15.70 10.00
C VAL A 101 11.19 14.49 10.17
N VAL A 102 10.52 14.35 11.32
CA VAL A 102 9.51 13.31 11.55
C VAL A 102 8.42 13.36 10.48
N ARG A 103 7.89 14.55 10.17
CA ARG A 103 6.86 14.70 9.14
C ARG A 103 7.36 14.28 7.76
N ALA A 104 8.59 14.61 7.40
CA ALA A 104 9.19 14.20 6.14
C ALA A 104 9.31 12.66 6.05
N TYR A 105 9.70 11.99 7.13
CA TYR A 105 9.73 10.54 7.19
C TYR A 105 8.34 9.90 7.11
N LEU A 106 7.33 10.47 7.80
CA LEU A 106 5.94 10.01 7.71
C LEU A 106 5.44 10.03 6.27
N ASP A 107 5.80 11.06 5.50
CA ASP A 107 5.44 11.17 4.09
C ASP A 107 6.26 10.19 3.22
N SER A 108 7.56 10.07 3.42
CA SER A 108 8.45 9.18 2.66
C SER A 108 8.06 7.72 2.86
N LEU A 109 7.91 7.29 4.11
CA LEU A 109 7.59 5.91 4.48
C LEU A 109 6.11 5.53 4.27
N GLY A 110 5.28 6.45 3.76
CA GLY A 110 3.86 6.19 3.52
C GLY A 110 3.04 5.99 4.80
N LEU A 111 3.46 6.60 5.91
CA LEU A 111 2.74 6.58 7.17
C LEU A 111 1.70 7.70 7.29
N SER A 112 1.79 8.72 6.44
CA SER A 112 0.79 9.77 6.28
C SER A 112 -0.14 9.46 5.10
N VAL A 113 -1.33 10.08 5.06
CA VAL A 113 -2.25 10.00 3.91
C VAL A 113 -1.55 10.48 2.63
N GLN A 114 -0.80 11.58 2.71
CA GLN A 114 -0.07 12.12 1.57
C GLN A 114 1.06 11.19 1.12
N GLY A 115 1.77 10.56 2.04
CA GLY A 115 2.78 9.56 1.75
C GLY A 115 2.19 8.34 1.04
N MET A 116 1.07 7.81 1.52
CA MET A 116 0.35 6.70 0.87
C MET A 116 -0.02 7.05 -0.58
N LEU A 117 -0.59 8.25 -0.81
CA LEU A 117 -0.97 8.71 -2.14
C LEU A 117 0.23 8.90 -3.07
N ARG A 118 1.34 9.49 -2.57
CA ARG A 118 2.57 9.70 -3.35
C ARG A 118 3.22 8.38 -3.75
N ASN A 119 3.29 7.43 -2.83
CA ASN A 119 3.86 6.11 -3.07
C ASN A 119 2.90 5.21 -3.85
N ARG A 120 1.66 5.66 -4.10
CA ARG A 120 0.58 4.88 -4.72
C ARG A 120 0.32 3.57 -3.97
N TRP A 121 0.31 3.64 -2.66
CA TRP A 121 -0.02 2.52 -1.80
C TRP A 121 -1.45 2.63 -1.31
N LYS A 122 -2.14 1.50 -1.22
CA LYS A 122 -3.46 1.35 -0.60
C LYS A 122 -3.47 0.09 0.24
N VAL A 123 -4.16 0.13 1.36
CA VAL A 123 -4.36 -1.04 2.21
C VAL A 123 -5.58 -1.81 1.69
N ALA A 124 -5.48 -3.13 1.62
CA ALA A 124 -6.61 -3.99 1.26
C ALA A 124 -7.76 -3.78 2.27
N PRO A 125 -9.04 -3.77 1.83
CA PRO A 125 -10.16 -3.79 2.77
C PRO A 125 -10.10 -5.05 3.64
N ALA A 126 -10.42 -4.94 4.93
CA ALA A 126 -10.42 -6.08 5.87
C ALA A 126 -11.26 -7.28 5.37
N ALA A 127 -12.40 -7.02 4.75
CA ALA A 127 -13.25 -8.04 4.13
C ALA A 127 -12.59 -8.83 2.98
N ALA A 128 -11.57 -8.25 2.32
CA ALA A 128 -10.82 -8.93 1.27
C ALA A 128 -9.75 -9.86 1.86
N ALA A 129 -9.24 -9.56 3.05
CA ALA A 129 -8.31 -10.42 3.79
C ALA A 129 -9.02 -11.70 4.26
N GLU A 130 -10.27 -11.59 4.75
CA GLU A 130 -11.09 -12.74 5.12
C GLU A 130 -11.42 -13.65 3.93
N ALA A 131 -11.68 -13.06 2.75
CA ALA A 131 -11.95 -13.82 1.52
C ALA A 131 -10.71 -14.55 0.98
N GLN A 132 -9.50 -14.04 1.24
CA GLN A 132 -8.24 -14.70 0.87
C GLN A 132 -7.80 -15.77 1.88
N ALA A 133 -8.23 -15.65 3.13
CA ALA A 133 -7.99 -16.64 4.18
C ALA A 133 -8.97 -17.83 4.14
N ALA A 134 -10.08 -17.70 3.42
CA ALA A 134 -10.97 -18.82 3.18
C ALA A 134 -10.30 -19.83 2.24
N PRO A 135 -10.29 -21.15 2.54
CA PRO A 135 -9.76 -22.15 1.61
C PRO A 135 -10.49 -22.00 0.28
N ALA A 136 -9.73 -22.00 -0.82
CA ALA A 136 -10.28 -21.86 -2.16
C ALA A 136 -11.37 -22.93 -2.34
N GLU A 137 -12.64 -22.52 -2.33
CA GLU A 137 -13.71 -23.38 -2.79
C GLU A 137 -13.39 -23.77 -4.23
N GLU A 138 -13.43 -25.07 -4.50
CA GLU A 138 -13.27 -25.61 -5.85
C GLU A 138 -14.14 -24.82 -6.82
N PRO A 139 -13.65 -24.53 -8.04
CA PRO A 139 -14.38 -23.71 -8.99
C PRO A 139 -15.73 -24.36 -9.27
N ALA A 140 -16.79 -23.79 -8.71
CA ALA A 140 -18.15 -24.17 -9.00
C ALA A 140 -18.34 -24.26 -10.51
N ALA A 141 -18.82 -25.40 -10.96
CA ALA A 141 -19.01 -25.78 -12.36
C ALA A 141 -19.45 -24.58 -13.20
N ARG A 142 -18.71 -24.32 -14.29
CA ARG A 142 -18.96 -23.24 -15.25
C ARG A 142 -20.45 -23.17 -15.55
N ARG A 143 -21.12 -22.12 -15.07
CA ARG A 143 -22.51 -21.84 -15.50
C ARG A 143 -22.50 -21.71 -17.01
N ALA A 144 -23.28 -22.57 -17.66
CA ALA A 144 -23.44 -22.59 -19.11
C ALA A 144 -23.68 -21.15 -19.64
N SER A 145 -22.88 -20.74 -20.61
CA SER A 145 -22.97 -19.44 -21.25
C SER A 145 -24.38 -19.19 -21.78
N ALA A 146 -24.82 -17.92 -21.80
CA ALA A 146 -26.09 -17.56 -22.42
C ALA A 146 -26.21 -18.00 -23.88
N ARG A 147 -25.08 -18.21 -24.57
CA ARG A 147 -25.00 -18.79 -25.91
C ARG A 147 -25.40 -20.25 -25.98
N ASP A 148 -25.15 -21.05 -24.94
CA ASP A 148 -25.50 -22.47 -24.92
C ASP A 148 -27.02 -22.69 -24.69
N ARG A 149 -27.72 -21.63 -24.29
CA ARG A 149 -29.20 -21.65 -24.08
C ARG A 149 -30.00 -21.25 -25.35
N LEU A 150 -29.35 -20.68 -26.35
CA LEU A 150 -29.96 -20.34 -27.65
C LEU A 150 -29.83 -21.51 -28.60
N ARG A 151 -30.51 -22.62 -28.32
CA ARG A 151 -30.69 -23.70 -29.28
C ARG A 151 -31.76 -23.24 -30.28
N ILE A 152 -31.34 -22.99 -31.53
CA ILE A 152 -32.24 -22.62 -32.62
C ILE A 152 -33.21 -23.77 -32.81
N VAL A 153 -34.51 -23.50 -32.61
CA VAL A 153 -35.58 -24.42 -32.93
C VAL A 153 -35.70 -24.42 -34.47
N PRO A 154 -35.53 -25.56 -35.18
CA PRO A 154 -35.69 -25.62 -36.58
C PRO A 154 -37.16 -25.33 -36.94
N ARG A 155 -37.38 -24.42 -37.87
CA ARG A 155 -38.70 -24.04 -38.40
C ARG A 155 -39.26 -25.24 -39.15
N GLY A 156 -40.32 -25.85 -38.61
CA GLY A 156 -41.01 -26.95 -39.28
C GLY A 156 -41.59 -26.47 -40.60
N GLU A 157 -41.24 -27.20 -41.67
CA GLU A 157 -41.89 -27.05 -43.00
C GLU A 157 -43.32 -27.60 -42.87
N GLY A 158 -44.31 -26.70 -43.09
CA GLY A 158 -45.70 -27.07 -43.21
C GLY A 158 -46.00 -27.42 -44.67
N THR A 159 -46.52 -28.60 -44.86
CA THR A 159 -47.25 -29.06 -46.05
C THR A 159 -48.60 -28.40 -46.12
#